data_a01a6ca917cf2e1340e1e3a80d13b144
#
_entry.id   a01a6ca917cf2e1340e1e3a80d13b144
#
_cell.length_a   1.000
_cell.length_b   1.000
_cell.length_c   1.000
_cell.angle_alpha   90.00
_cell.angle_beta   90.00
_cell.angle_gamma   90.00
#
_symmetry.space_group_name_H-M   'P 1'
#
loop_
_entity.id
_entity.type
_entity.pdbx_description
1 polymer ?
#
loop_
_entity_poly.entity_id
_entity_poly.type
_entity_poly.pdbx_seq_one_letter_code
_entity_poly.pdbx_strand_id
1 'polypeptide(L)'
;MEIAVIAHDSMKQKLMEFLLKNKAFFHNDAFQLIGTGTTGGLAIQNGFNVLRMLSGPLGGDAQIAGRVAEGKTKLVIFFKDPLANHPHEADINMLIRVCDVHNVPLATNEATAQLIVNSLSLQ
;
A
#
# COMPACT_ATOMS: atom_id res chain seq x y z
N MET A 1 -5.91 -10.60 7.32
CA MET A 1 -6.29 -9.49 6.43
C MET A 1 -5.07 -9.01 5.67
N GLU A 2 -5.20 -8.87 4.36
CA GLU A 2 -4.08 -8.45 3.52
C GLU A 2 -4.14 -6.94 3.30
N ILE A 3 -3.01 -6.28 3.50
CA ILE A 3 -2.86 -4.83 3.35
C ILE A 3 -1.76 -4.56 2.33
N ALA A 4 -2.09 -3.80 1.28
CA ALA A 4 -1.12 -3.39 0.28
C ALA A 4 -0.48 -2.07 0.64
N VAL A 5 0.84 -1.97 0.50
CA VAL A 5 1.59 -0.73 0.71
C VAL A 5 2.36 -0.38 -0.56
N ILE A 6 2.16 0.84 -1.02
CA ILE A 6 2.74 1.37 -2.26
C ILE A 6 3.20 2.80 -1.98
N ALA A 7 4.31 3.21 -2.58
CA ALA A 7 4.74 4.61 -2.53
C ALA A 7 5.48 4.97 -3.81
N HIS A 8 5.24 6.17 -4.33
CA HIS A 8 6.10 6.78 -5.34
C HIS A 8 7.47 7.03 -4.74
N ASP A 9 8.51 7.16 -5.58
CA ASP A 9 9.90 7.25 -5.10
C ASP A 9 10.11 8.34 -4.07
N SER A 10 9.55 9.54 -4.30
CA SER A 10 9.67 10.66 -3.38
C SER A 10 8.94 10.45 -2.04
N MET A 11 8.07 9.46 -1.95
CA MET A 11 7.24 9.19 -0.77
C MET A 11 7.64 7.94 0.00
N LYS A 12 8.64 7.19 -0.49
CA LYS A 12 9.04 5.92 0.12
C LYS A 12 9.53 6.08 1.56
N GLN A 13 10.32 7.13 1.82
CA GLN A 13 10.81 7.38 3.17
C GLN A 13 9.67 7.70 4.13
N LYS A 14 8.70 8.52 3.70
CA LYS A 14 7.52 8.82 4.52
C LYS A 14 6.72 7.57 4.82
N LEU A 15 6.58 6.66 3.86
CA LEU A 15 5.88 5.40 4.09
C LEU A 15 6.63 4.56 5.11
N MET A 16 7.97 4.45 5.02
CA MET A 16 8.75 3.69 5.99
C MET A 16 8.63 4.28 7.39
N GLU A 17 8.70 5.60 7.53
CA GLU A 17 8.49 6.28 8.81
C GLU A 17 7.10 5.99 9.38
N PHE A 18 6.07 6.01 8.53
CA PHE A 18 4.70 5.69 8.92
C PHE A 18 4.58 4.24 9.41
N LEU A 19 5.15 3.29 8.68
CA LEU A 19 5.12 1.87 9.08
C LEU A 19 5.82 1.66 10.43
N LEU A 20 7.00 2.28 10.62
CA LEU A 20 7.76 2.17 11.86
C LEU A 20 7.04 2.83 13.04
N LYS A 21 6.43 3.98 12.82
CA LYS A 21 5.62 4.67 13.83
C LYS A 21 4.44 3.81 14.29
N ASN A 22 3.90 3.00 13.38
CA ASN A 22 2.75 2.13 13.63
C ASN A 22 3.14 0.65 13.66
N LYS A 23 4.37 0.33 14.05
CA LYS A 23 4.91 -1.03 13.97
C LYS A 23 4.11 -2.06 14.75
N ALA A 24 3.54 -1.67 15.88
CA ALA A 24 2.70 -2.58 16.68
C ALA A 24 1.49 -3.07 15.87
N PHE A 25 0.90 -2.19 15.08
CA PHE A 25 -0.19 -2.55 14.17
C PHE A 25 0.31 -3.46 13.04
N PHE A 26 1.35 -3.04 12.32
CA PHE A 26 1.81 -3.75 11.12
C PHE A 26 2.56 -5.05 11.40
N HIS A 27 3.04 -5.27 12.63
CA HIS A 27 3.63 -6.54 13.05
C HIS A 27 2.60 -7.53 13.59
N ASN A 28 1.34 -7.14 13.68
CA ASN A 28 0.28 -8.04 14.14
C ASN A 28 0.09 -9.16 13.12
N ASP A 29 0.10 -10.42 13.59
CA ASP A 29 -0.05 -11.60 12.75
C ASP A 29 -1.41 -11.67 12.03
N ALA A 30 -2.40 -10.90 12.48
CA ALA A 30 -3.69 -10.80 11.78
C ALA A 30 -3.57 -10.13 10.41
N PHE A 31 -2.47 -9.43 10.13
CA PHE A 31 -2.26 -8.69 8.89
C PHE A 31 -1.09 -9.26 8.09
N GLN A 32 -1.30 -9.43 6.79
CA GLN A 32 -0.25 -9.73 5.83
C GLN A 32 -0.02 -8.50 4.95
N LEU A 33 1.20 -7.98 4.98
CA LEU A 33 1.57 -6.88 4.09
C LEU A 33 1.93 -7.44 2.72
N ILE A 34 1.47 -6.75 1.67
CA ILE A 34 1.98 -6.92 0.32
C ILE A 34 2.50 -5.56 -0.16
N GLY A 35 3.49 -5.55 -1.02
CA GLY A 35 4.07 -4.29 -1.50
C GLY A 35 4.62 -4.43 -2.90
N THR A 36 4.62 -3.32 -3.63
CA THR A 36 5.31 -3.25 -4.92
C THR A 36 6.82 -3.32 -4.72
N GLY A 37 7.54 -3.72 -5.76
CA GLY A 37 8.94 -4.14 -5.69
C GLY A 37 9.87 -3.35 -4.80
N THR A 38 10.15 -2.09 -5.13
CA THR A 38 11.10 -1.27 -4.36
C THR A 38 10.53 -0.93 -2.97
N THR A 39 9.25 -0.59 -2.89
CA THR A 39 8.57 -0.30 -1.62
C THR A 39 8.57 -1.53 -0.71
N GLY A 40 8.20 -2.68 -1.26
CA GLY A 40 8.22 -3.94 -0.51
C GLY A 40 9.61 -4.31 -0.01
N GLY A 41 10.63 -4.12 -0.87
CA GLY A 41 12.02 -4.37 -0.49
C GLY A 41 12.48 -3.49 0.67
N LEU A 42 12.14 -2.20 0.65
CA LEU A 42 12.46 -1.29 1.74
C LEU A 42 11.76 -1.68 3.04
N ALA A 43 10.50 -2.07 2.97
CA ALA A 43 9.75 -2.52 4.14
C ALA A 43 10.39 -3.77 4.76
N ILE A 44 10.82 -4.73 3.93
CA ILE A 44 11.53 -5.92 4.40
C ILE A 44 12.83 -5.52 5.11
N GLN A 45 13.60 -4.58 4.53
CA GLN A 45 14.83 -4.07 5.15
C GLN A 45 14.57 -3.40 6.51
N ASN A 46 13.39 -2.83 6.71
CA ASN A 46 12.98 -2.21 7.96
C ASN A 46 12.30 -3.19 8.93
N GLY A 47 12.35 -4.48 8.66
CA GLY A 47 11.93 -5.51 9.60
C GLY A 47 10.49 -5.98 9.42
N PHE A 48 9.80 -5.61 8.34
CA PHE A 48 8.44 -6.04 8.08
C PHE A 48 8.41 -7.29 7.20
N ASN A 49 7.45 -8.17 7.46
CA ASN A 49 7.20 -9.33 6.62
C ASN A 49 6.25 -8.94 5.49
N VAL A 50 6.78 -8.85 4.27
CA VAL A 50 6.03 -8.36 3.11
C VAL A 50 6.12 -9.37 1.97
N LEU A 51 4.97 -9.72 1.40
CA LEU A 51 4.91 -10.42 0.14
C LEU A 51 5.15 -9.41 -0.99
N ARG A 52 6.27 -9.54 -1.68
CA ARG A 52 6.74 -8.54 -2.63
C ARG A 52 6.21 -8.82 -4.02
N MET A 53 5.56 -7.80 -4.63
CA MET A 53 5.10 -7.81 -6.02
C MET A 53 6.18 -7.18 -6.93
N LEU A 54 5.90 -7.07 -8.22
CA LEU A 54 6.73 -6.31 -9.15
C LEU A 54 6.71 -4.81 -8.76
N SER A 55 7.71 -4.05 -9.21
CA SER A 55 7.68 -2.60 -9.05
C SER A 55 6.54 -1.99 -9.89
N GLY A 56 6.06 -0.79 -9.49
CA GLY A 56 4.92 -0.12 -10.12
C GLY A 56 5.01 -0.06 -11.65
N PRO A 57 6.09 0.52 -12.23
CA PRO A 57 6.22 0.61 -13.69
C PRO A 57 6.29 -0.73 -14.42
N LEU A 58 6.59 -1.81 -13.72
CA LEU A 58 6.66 -3.16 -14.29
C LEU A 58 5.37 -3.98 -14.08
N GLY A 59 4.31 -3.34 -13.58
CA GLY A 59 3.02 -3.99 -13.39
C GLY A 59 2.65 -4.30 -11.96
N GLY A 60 3.41 -3.83 -10.98
CA GLY A 60 3.11 -4.07 -9.55
C GLY A 60 1.76 -3.52 -9.14
N ASP A 61 1.40 -2.33 -9.62
CA ASP A 61 0.09 -1.73 -9.32
C ASP A 61 -1.05 -2.58 -9.89
N ALA A 62 -0.85 -3.13 -11.10
CA ALA A 62 -1.84 -4.02 -11.71
C ALA A 62 -1.98 -5.34 -10.92
N GLN A 63 -0.88 -5.88 -10.40
CA GLN A 63 -0.94 -7.08 -9.56
C GLN A 63 -1.77 -6.82 -8.28
N ILE A 64 -1.56 -5.68 -7.65
CA ILE A 64 -2.33 -5.31 -6.45
C ILE A 64 -3.80 -5.09 -6.79
N ALA A 65 -4.09 -4.41 -7.92
CA ALA A 65 -5.47 -4.24 -8.39
C ALA A 65 -6.17 -5.59 -8.58
N GLY A 66 -5.47 -6.58 -9.15
CA GLY A 66 -5.99 -7.93 -9.30
C GLY A 66 -6.33 -8.59 -7.96
N ARG A 67 -5.48 -8.41 -6.96
CA ARG A 67 -5.73 -8.96 -5.62
C ARG A 67 -6.91 -8.27 -4.93
N VAL A 68 -7.09 -6.96 -5.15
CA VAL A 68 -8.29 -6.23 -4.69
C VAL A 68 -9.53 -6.82 -5.35
N ALA A 69 -9.50 -6.98 -6.68
CA ALA A 69 -10.64 -7.51 -7.44
C ALA A 69 -11.01 -8.94 -7.01
N GLU A 70 -10.03 -9.75 -6.64
CA GLU A 70 -10.25 -11.12 -6.14
C GLU A 70 -10.73 -11.16 -4.68
N GLY A 71 -10.82 -10.02 -4.01
CA GLY A 71 -11.23 -9.96 -2.61
C GLY A 71 -10.15 -10.35 -1.62
N LYS A 72 -8.89 -10.42 -2.03
CA LYS A 72 -7.76 -10.78 -1.16
C LYS A 72 -7.23 -9.59 -0.38
N THR A 73 -7.04 -8.46 -1.05
CA THR A 73 -6.55 -7.21 -0.43
C THR A 73 -7.73 -6.41 0.11
N LYS A 74 -7.68 -6.07 1.40
CA LYS A 74 -8.77 -5.41 2.11
C LYS A 74 -8.50 -3.95 2.45
N LEU A 75 -7.27 -3.50 2.27
CA LEU A 75 -6.85 -2.11 2.50
C LEU A 75 -5.66 -1.82 1.59
N VAL A 76 -5.69 -0.66 0.93
CA VAL A 76 -4.55 -0.20 0.13
C VAL A 76 -4.06 1.13 0.70
N ILE A 77 -2.78 1.19 1.03
CA ILE A 77 -2.09 2.40 1.46
C ILE A 77 -1.12 2.78 0.34
N PHE A 78 -1.41 3.87 -0.35
CA PHE A 78 -0.65 4.32 -1.51
C PHE A 78 -0.22 5.78 -1.30
N PHE A 79 0.99 5.99 -0.81
CA PHE A 79 1.53 7.33 -0.65
C PHE A 79 1.95 7.88 -2.01
N LYS A 80 1.07 8.67 -2.60
CA LYS A 80 1.24 9.24 -3.93
C LYS A 80 2.07 10.52 -3.86
N ASP A 81 2.85 10.77 -4.91
CA ASP A 81 3.42 12.08 -5.18
C ASP A 81 2.42 12.80 -6.12
N PRO A 82 1.66 13.79 -5.62
CA PRO A 82 0.63 14.44 -6.42
C PRO A 82 1.20 15.45 -7.44
N LEU A 83 2.50 15.74 -7.35
CA LEU A 83 3.14 16.79 -8.15
C LEU A 83 4.02 16.24 -9.27
N ALA A 84 4.15 14.92 -9.39
CA ALA A 84 4.99 14.29 -10.39
C ALA A 84 4.18 13.48 -11.40
N ASN A 85 4.70 13.37 -12.62
CA ASN A 85 4.16 12.49 -13.64
C ASN A 85 4.85 11.13 -13.54
N HIS A 86 4.12 10.06 -13.80
CA HIS A 86 4.62 8.69 -13.71
C HIS A 86 4.36 7.93 -15.01
N PRO A 87 5.31 7.06 -15.44
CA PRO A 87 5.14 6.32 -16.69
C PRO A 87 3.99 5.29 -16.64
N HIS A 88 3.56 4.90 -15.43
CA HIS A 88 2.49 3.93 -15.21
C HIS A 88 1.20 4.56 -14.70
N GLU A 89 0.91 5.80 -15.11
CA GLU A 89 -0.30 6.55 -14.70
C GLU A 89 -1.59 5.77 -14.94
N ALA A 90 -1.68 5.06 -16.07
CA ALA A 90 -2.86 4.25 -16.39
C ALA A 90 -3.09 3.15 -15.34
N ASP A 91 -2.02 2.50 -14.87
CA ASP A 91 -2.12 1.44 -13.85
C ASP A 91 -2.52 2.03 -12.50
N ILE A 92 -2.00 3.22 -12.16
CA ILE A 92 -2.36 3.93 -10.94
C ILE A 92 -3.86 4.25 -10.95
N ASN A 93 -4.35 4.81 -12.04
CA ASN A 93 -5.77 5.14 -12.19
C ASN A 93 -6.65 3.89 -12.15
N MET A 94 -6.21 2.80 -12.74
CA MET A 94 -6.91 1.51 -12.68
C MET A 94 -7.01 1.01 -11.23
N LEU A 95 -5.94 1.05 -10.47
CA LEU A 95 -5.92 0.61 -9.08
C LEU A 95 -6.93 1.41 -8.24
N ILE A 96 -6.94 2.74 -8.42
CA ILE A 96 -7.90 3.61 -7.72
C ILE A 96 -9.34 3.20 -8.06
N ARG A 97 -9.63 3.02 -9.34
CA ARG A 97 -10.97 2.62 -9.80
C ARG A 97 -11.38 1.26 -9.25
N VAL A 98 -10.47 0.29 -9.25
CA VAL A 98 -10.76 -1.06 -8.79
C VAL A 98 -11.04 -1.05 -7.28
N CYS A 99 -10.32 -0.27 -6.50
CA CYS A 99 -10.64 -0.10 -5.07
C CYS A 99 -12.05 0.45 -4.87
N ASP A 100 -12.45 1.45 -5.65
CA ASP A 100 -13.80 2.02 -5.55
C ASP A 100 -14.87 1.01 -5.99
N VAL A 101 -14.65 0.28 -7.08
CA VAL A 101 -15.58 -0.73 -7.56
C VAL A 101 -15.83 -1.81 -6.50
N HIS A 102 -14.80 -2.24 -5.80
CA HIS A 102 -14.88 -3.30 -4.80
C HIS A 102 -15.06 -2.78 -3.37
N ASN A 103 -15.22 -1.47 -3.21
CA ASN A 103 -15.42 -0.82 -1.90
C ASN A 103 -14.30 -1.15 -0.92
N VAL A 104 -13.06 -1.11 -1.40
CA VAL A 104 -11.86 -1.33 -0.59
C VAL A 104 -11.28 0.03 -0.20
N PRO A 105 -11.02 0.29 1.10
CA PRO A 105 -10.42 1.54 1.53
C PRO A 105 -9.07 1.78 0.86
N LEU A 106 -8.86 2.99 0.38
CA LEU A 106 -7.63 3.43 -0.24
C LEU A 106 -7.18 4.73 0.42
N ALA A 107 -6.02 4.70 1.08
CA ALA A 107 -5.41 5.88 1.67
C ALA A 107 -4.31 6.37 0.74
N THR A 108 -4.41 7.61 0.23
CA THR A 108 -3.41 8.17 -0.68
C THR A 108 -2.44 9.13 -0.01
N ASN A 109 -2.57 9.33 1.30
CA ASN A 109 -1.68 10.17 2.10
C ASN A 109 -1.60 9.66 3.53
N GLU A 110 -0.63 10.19 4.27
CA GLU A 110 -0.37 9.74 5.64
C GLU A 110 -1.55 10.01 6.58
N ALA A 111 -2.19 11.17 6.46
CA ALA A 111 -3.30 11.52 7.35
C ALA A 111 -4.45 10.52 7.25
N THR A 112 -4.86 10.16 6.03
CA THR A 112 -5.91 9.16 5.82
C THR A 112 -5.47 7.79 6.32
N ALA A 113 -4.24 7.39 6.03
CA ALA A 113 -3.71 6.09 6.47
C ALA A 113 -3.70 6.00 8.00
N GLN A 114 -3.31 7.07 8.69
CA GLN A 114 -3.28 7.09 10.15
C GLN A 114 -4.67 6.96 10.76
N LEU A 115 -5.67 7.62 10.19
CA LEU A 115 -7.06 7.50 10.65
C LEU A 115 -7.55 6.05 10.52
N ILE A 116 -7.23 5.39 9.42
CA ILE A 116 -7.63 4.00 9.19
C ILE A 116 -6.93 3.07 10.18
N VAL A 117 -5.62 3.22 10.37
CA VAL A 117 -4.86 2.42 11.34
C VAL A 117 -5.42 2.61 12.74
N ASN A 118 -5.70 3.84 13.14
CA ASN A 118 -6.27 4.12 14.46
C ASN A 118 -7.63 3.43 14.64
N SER A 119 -8.49 3.46 13.61
CA SER A 119 -9.79 2.81 13.65
C SER A 119 -9.67 1.29 13.79
N LEU A 120 -8.78 0.67 13.02
CA LEU A 120 -8.58 -0.78 13.06
C LEU A 120 -7.91 -1.22 14.37
N SER A 121 -7.11 -0.35 14.99
CA SER A 121 -6.44 -0.66 16.26
C SER A 121 -7.41 -0.71 17.45
N LEU A 122 -8.61 -0.17 17.32
CA LEU A 122 -9.64 -0.18 18.37
C LEU A 122 -10.47 -1.48 18.38
N GLN A 123 -10.27 -2.36 17.41
CA GLN A 123 -11.07 -3.59 17.25
C GLN A 123 -10.42 -4.81 17.84
#